data_d4b77bdce045bd3fc64cfaa830a182fb
#
_entry.id   d4b77bdce045bd3fc64cfaa830a182fb
#
_cell.length_a   1.000
_cell.length_b   1.000
_cell.length_c   1.000
_cell.angle_alpha   90.00
_cell.angle_beta   90.00
_cell.angle_gamma   90.00
#
_symmetry.space_group_name_H-M   'P 1'
#
loop_
_entity.id
_entity.type
_entity.pdbx_description
1 polymer ?
#
loop_
_entity_poly.entity_id
_entity_poly.type
_entity_poly.pdbx_seq_one_letter_code
_entity_poly.pdbx_strand_id
1 'polypeptide(L)'
;MNIGVPKEIKNNEFRVSTTAAGVHALVAAGHKVFVEQGAGVGSAISDEDYVKAGGTILNSADEVWEKSDLILKVKEPIKDEYHRIRSGQILFTYLHLAASRECTDALIKSGCVAIAYETVEVNRRSEEHTSELQSRQYLVCRLLLEKK
;
A
#
# COMPACT_ATOMS: atom_id res chain seq x y z
N MET A 1 -7.43 -0.68 12.32
CA MET A 1 -7.80 0.05 11.07
C MET A 1 -7.98 -0.94 9.93
N ASN A 2 -8.59 -0.51 8.85
CA ASN A 2 -8.75 -1.28 7.63
C ASN A 2 -7.63 -0.92 6.65
N ILE A 3 -6.88 -1.92 6.18
CA ILE A 3 -5.74 -1.75 5.29
C ILE A 3 -6.05 -2.39 3.95
N GLY A 4 -5.90 -1.65 2.87
CA GLY A 4 -6.17 -2.10 1.50
C GLY A 4 -4.88 -2.30 0.70
N VAL A 5 -4.83 -3.39 -0.03
CA VAL A 5 -3.74 -3.75 -0.93
C VAL A 5 -4.33 -3.96 -2.32
N PRO A 6 -4.48 -2.89 -3.13
CA PRO A 6 -4.94 -3.02 -4.49
C PRO A 6 -3.86 -3.64 -5.38
N LYS A 7 -4.29 -4.22 -6.49
CA LYS A 7 -3.40 -4.66 -7.56
C LYS A 7 -2.74 -3.44 -8.22
N GLU A 8 -1.45 -3.55 -8.52
CA GLU A 8 -0.75 -2.53 -9.28
C GLU A 8 -1.20 -2.54 -10.74
N ILE A 9 -1.56 -1.37 -11.25
CA ILE A 9 -2.04 -1.20 -12.64
C ILE A 9 -1.11 -0.33 -13.48
N LYS A 10 -0.03 0.20 -12.87
CA LYS A 10 0.99 0.93 -13.61
C LYS A 10 1.74 -0.02 -14.54
N ASN A 11 2.01 0.43 -15.75
CA ASN A 11 2.69 -0.37 -16.77
C ASN A 11 4.05 -0.90 -16.26
N ASN A 12 4.32 -2.18 -16.49
CA ASN A 12 5.53 -2.89 -16.05
C ASN A 12 5.72 -2.98 -14.52
N GLU A 13 4.67 -2.79 -13.72
CA GLU A 13 4.72 -3.05 -12.29
C GLU A 13 4.01 -4.38 -11.98
N PHE A 14 4.78 -5.36 -11.55
CA PHE A 14 4.30 -6.72 -11.24
C PHE A 14 4.38 -7.03 -9.73
N ARG A 15 4.96 -6.13 -8.96
CA ARG A 15 5.11 -6.31 -7.51
C ARG A 15 3.80 -5.99 -6.80
N VAL A 16 3.67 -6.55 -5.62
CA VAL A 16 2.59 -6.20 -4.67
C VAL A 16 3.20 -5.52 -3.44
N SER A 17 2.46 -4.64 -2.82
CA SER A 17 2.96 -3.81 -1.71
C SER A 17 3.19 -4.57 -0.41
N THR A 18 2.62 -5.76 -0.22
CA THR A 18 2.84 -6.57 0.97
C THR A 18 2.84 -8.07 0.66
N THR A 19 3.63 -8.82 1.42
CA THR A 19 3.67 -10.29 1.35
C THR A 19 2.62 -10.93 2.26
N ALA A 20 2.38 -12.23 2.13
CA ALA A 20 1.53 -12.99 3.06
C ALA A 20 2.03 -12.87 4.51
N ALA A 21 3.35 -12.89 4.72
CA ALA A 21 3.94 -12.68 6.06
C ALA A 21 3.64 -11.27 6.60
N GLY A 22 3.68 -10.24 5.75
CA GLY A 22 3.29 -8.88 6.11
C GLY A 22 1.82 -8.79 6.48
N VAL A 23 0.93 -9.43 5.71
CA VAL A 23 -0.50 -9.52 6.04
C VAL A 23 -0.71 -10.21 7.38
N HIS A 24 -0.03 -11.33 7.63
CA HIS A 24 -0.12 -12.03 8.92
C HIS A 24 0.28 -11.12 10.10
N ALA A 25 1.37 -10.37 9.97
CA ALA A 25 1.82 -9.46 11.02
C ALA A 25 0.80 -8.33 11.28
N LEU A 26 0.22 -7.74 10.22
CA LEU A 26 -0.80 -6.71 10.34
C LEU A 26 -2.09 -7.23 11.00
N VAL A 27 -2.53 -8.44 10.62
CA VAL A 27 -3.70 -9.09 11.23
C VAL A 27 -3.44 -9.43 12.70
N ALA A 28 -2.26 -9.95 13.03
CA ALA A 28 -1.85 -10.21 14.41
C ALA A 28 -1.81 -8.95 15.27
N ALA A 29 -1.55 -7.79 14.65
CA ALA A 29 -1.62 -6.47 15.30
C ALA A 29 -3.05 -5.93 15.46
N GLY A 30 -4.07 -6.67 15.03
CA GLY A 30 -5.48 -6.30 15.17
C GLY A 30 -6.02 -5.45 14.01
N HIS A 31 -5.33 -5.41 12.87
CA HIS A 31 -5.83 -4.75 11.65
C HIS A 31 -6.63 -5.72 10.79
N LYS A 32 -7.56 -5.17 9.98
CA LYS A 32 -8.21 -5.92 8.90
C LYS A 32 -7.46 -5.60 7.61
N VAL A 33 -7.08 -6.64 6.87
CA VAL A 33 -6.35 -6.47 5.61
C VAL A 33 -7.21 -6.99 4.46
N PHE A 34 -7.49 -6.11 3.50
CA PHE A 34 -8.21 -6.38 2.26
C PHE A 34 -7.21 -6.39 1.10
N VAL A 35 -7.19 -7.47 0.35
CA VAL A 35 -6.32 -7.63 -0.82
C VAL A 35 -7.17 -7.80 -2.06
N GLU A 36 -6.86 -7.07 -3.13
CA GLU A 36 -7.53 -7.26 -4.40
C GLU A 36 -7.17 -8.62 -5.00
N GLN A 37 -8.16 -9.30 -5.55
CA GLN A 37 -8.00 -10.58 -6.22
C GLN A 37 -6.86 -10.54 -7.26
N GLY A 38 -5.94 -11.47 -7.16
CA GLY A 38 -4.80 -11.56 -8.08
C GLY A 38 -3.74 -10.49 -7.91
N ALA A 39 -3.78 -9.67 -6.84
CA ALA A 39 -2.77 -8.62 -6.62
C ALA A 39 -1.35 -9.19 -6.44
N GLY A 40 -1.22 -10.38 -5.85
CA GLY A 40 0.07 -11.02 -5.56
C GLY A 40 0.64 -11.87 -6.71
N VAL A 41 -0.11 -12.12 -7.78
CA VAL A 41 0.27 -13.07 -8.85
C VAL A 41 1.62 -12.73 -9.47
N GLY A 42 1.89 -11.46 -9.74
CA GLY A 42 3.17 -11.02 -10.30
C GLY A 42 4.38 -11.20 -9.36
N SER A 43 4.13 -11.42 -8.08
CA SER A 43 5.14 -11.70 -7.04
C SER A 43 5.11 -13.17 -6.58
N ALA A 44 4.45 -14.06 -7.33
CA ALA A 44 4.27 -15.47 -7.02
C ALA A 44 3.58 -15.73 -5.66
N ILE A 45 2.67 -14.85 -5.25
CA ILE A 45 1.85 -14.98 -4.05
C ILE A 45 0.40 -15.19 -4.49
N SER A 46 -0.20 -16.30 -4.09
CA SER A 46 -1.58 -16.63 -4.44
C SER A 46 -2.59 -15.92 -3.51
N ASP A 47 -3.84 -15.84 -3.93
CA ASP A 47 -4.92 -15.32 -3.09
C ASP A 47 -5.12 -16.21 -1.84
N GLU A 48 -4.93 -17.54 -1.99
CA GLU A 48 -4.98 -18.50 -0.87
C GLU A 48 -3.91 -18.23 0.18
N ASP A 49 -2.71 -17.80 -0.21
CA ASP A 49 -1.64 -17.44 0.73
C ASP A 49 -2.04 -16.25 1.59
N TYR A 50 -2.69 -15.24 0.99
CA TYR A 50 -3.22 -14.11 1.73
C TYR A 50 -4.37 -14.51 2.67
N VAL A 51 -5.27 -15.38 2.23
CA VAL A 51 -6.36 -15.89 3.07
C VAL A 51 -5.80 -16.67 4.26
N LYS A 52 -4.81 -17.56 4.05
CA LYS A 52 -4.14 -18.29 5.13
C LYS A 52 -3.44 -17.36 6.12
N ALA A 53 -2.96 -16.20 5.64
CA ALA A 53 -2.35 -15.17 6.48
C ALA A 53 -3.38 -14.34 7.28
N GLY A 54 -4.69 -14.57 7.05
CA GLY A 54 -5.77 -13.84 7.72
C GLY A 54 -6.29 -12.63 6.95
N GLY A 55 -5.83 -12.42 5.72
CA GLY A 55 -6.35 -11.39 4.81
C GLY A 55 -7.70 -11.78 4.21
N THR A 56 -8.41 -10.79 3.72
CA THR A 56 -9.68 -10.95 3.00
C THR A 56 -9.49 -10.54 1.55
N ILE A 57 -9.81 -11.42 0.61
CA ILE A 57 -9.78 -11.12 -0.82
C ILE A 57 -11.04 -10.40 -1.22
N LEU A 58 -10.91 -9.30 -1.95
CA LEU A 58 -11.99 -8.55 -2.59
C LEU A 58 -11.86 -8.60 -4.11
N ASN A 59 -12.99 -8.57 -4.81
CA ASN A 59 -13.02 -8.85 -6.24
C ASN A 59 -12.57 -7.66 -7.11
N SER A 60 -12.57 -6.45 -6.56
CA SER A 60 -12.26 -5.24 -7.32
C SER A 60 -11.45 -4.23 -6.53
N ALA A 61 -10.70 -3.39 -7.27
CA ALA A 61 -10.01 -2.25 -6.69
C ALA A 61 -10.98 -1.31 -5.97
N ASP A 62 -12.16 -1.05 -6.56
CA ASP A 62 -13.15 -0.13 -6.00
C ASP A 62 -13.55 -0.56 -4.57
N GLU A 63 -13.82 -1.85 -4.35
CA GLU A 63 -14.13 -2.38 -3.03
C GLU A 63 -12.96 -2.24 -2.04
N VAL A 64 -11.72 -2.49 -2.51
CA VAL A 64 -10.52 -2.36 -1.68
C VAL A 64 -10.34 -0.91 -1.23
N TRP A 65 -10.43 0.04 -2.16
CA TRP A 65 -10.27 1.46 -1.86
C TRP A 65 -11.39 1.97 -0.95
N GLU A 66 -12.64 1.57 -1.21
CA GLU A 66 -13.80 2.02 -0.42
C GLU A 66 -13.75 1.56 1.03
N LYS A 67 -13.37 0.29 1.28
CA LYS A 67 -13.38 -0.31 2.62
C LYS A 67 -12.17 0.03 3.48
N SER A 68 -11.14 0.65 2.91
CA SER A 68 -9.84 0.83 3.58
C SER A 68 -9.62 2.24 4.07
N ASP A 69 -9.04 2.35 5.26
CA ASP A 69 -8.57 3.61 5.87
C ASP A 69 -7.16 3.95 5.38
N LEU A 70 -6.35 2.91 5.16
CA LEU A 70 -4.98 2.98 4.66
C LEU A 70 -4.87 2.15 3.38
N ILE A 71 -4.33 2.73 2.34
CA ILE A 71 -3.97 2.05 1.09
C ILE A 71 -2.46 1.87 1.02
N LEU A 72 -2.03 0.62 0.84
CA LEU A 72 -0.64 0.25 0.59
C LEU A 72 -0.45 -0.03 -0.90
N LYS A 73 0.43 0.70 -1.55
CA LYS A 73 0.81 0.49 -2.96
C LYS A 73 2.33 0.45 -3.12
N VAL A 74 2.79 -0.04 -4.25
CA VAL A 74 4.21 0.05 -4.66
C VAL A 74 4.45 1.38 -5.37
N LYS A 75 3.63 1.70 -6.38
CA LYS A 75 3.79 2.88 -7.23
C LYS A 75 2.73 3.93 -6.92
N GLU A 76 3.07 5.18 -7.26
CA GLU A 76 2.15 6.30 -7.22
C GLU A 76 0.83 5.97 -7.95
N PRO A 77 -0.31 6.49 -7.47
CA PRO A 77 -1.56 6.37 -8.20
C PRO A 77 -1.46 6.98 -9.60
N ILE A 78 -2.12 6.36 -10.55
CA ILE A 78 -2.27 6.88 -11.91
C ILE A 78 -3.70 7.43 -12.11
N LYS A 79 -3.93 8.07 -13.25
CA LYS A 79 -5.20 8.76 -13.57
C LYS A 79 -6.43 7.89 -13.33
N ASP A 80 -6.34 6.60 -13.63
CA ASP A 80 -7.45 5.65 -13.46
C ASP A 80 -7.76 5.33 -11.99
N GLU A 81 -6.90 5.75 -11.05
CA GLU A 81 -7.08 5.54 -9.61
C GLU A 81 -7.46 6.82 -8.85
N TYR A 82 -7.29 8.01 -9.44
CA TYR A 82 -7.48 9.26 -8.71
C TYR A 82 -8.88 9.43 -8.14
N HIS A 83 -9.91 8.91 -8.84
CA HIS A 83 -11.30 8.98 -8.40
C HIS A 83 -11.60 8.13 -7.15
N ARG A 84 -10.73 7.18 -6.80
CA ARG A 84 -10.86 6.30 -5.64
C ARG A 84 -10.31 6.92 -4.37
N ILE A 85 -9.41 7.90 -4.49
CA ILE A 85 -8.74 8.52 -3.34
C ILE A 85 -9.75 9.39 -2.59
N ARG A 86 -9.88 9.13 -1.27
CA ARG A 86 -10.85 9.83 -0.42
C ARG A 86 -10.16 10.79 0.55
N SER A 87 -10.86 11.84 0.93
CA SER A 87 -10.39 12.78 1.95
C SER A 87 -10.17 12.07 3.29
N GLY A 88 -9.02 12.34 3.92
CA GLY A 88 -8.60 11.71 5.16
C GLY A 88 -8.10 10.26 5.04
N GLN A 89 -8.22 9.63 3.87
CA GLN A 89 -7.64 8.30 3.61
C GLN A 89 -6.13 8.40 3.59
N ILE A 90 -5.44 7.43 4.20
CA ILE A 90 -3.98 7.37 4.19
C ILE A 90 -3.53 6.59 2.95
N LEU A 91 -2.65 7.16 2.17
CA LEU A 91 -2.00 6.52 1.05
C LEU A 91 -0.50 6.38 1.34
N PHE A 92 0.01 5.15 1.35
CA PHE A 92 1.41 4.86 1.62
C PHE A 92 2.03 4.10 0.45
N THR A 93 2.92 4.77 -0.28
CA THR A 93 3.48 4.29 -1.55
C THR A 93 4.72 5.08 -1.92
N TYR A 94 5.45 4.68 -2.99
CA TYR A 94 6.36 5.59 -3.68
C TYR A 94 5.53 6.64 -4.42
N LEU A 95 5.79 7.91 -4.18
CA LEU A 95 5.00 9.00 -4.77
C LEU A 95 5.69 9.67 -5.95
N HIS A 96 7.01 9.82 -5.94
CA HIS A 96 7.79 10.46 -7.00
C HIS A 96 7.17 11.79 -7.48
N LEU A 97 6.69 12.63 -6.55
CA LEU A 97 5.89 13.82 -6.83
C LEU A 97 6.55 14.80 -7.80
N ALA A 98 7.89 14.91 -7.74
CA ALA A 98 8.63 15.76 -8.67
C ALA A 98 8.50 15.35 -10.14
N ALA A 99 8.20 14.07 -10.41
CA ALA A 99 8.08 13.54 -11.76
C ALA A 99 6.66 13.65 -12.34
N SER A 100 5.63 13.89 -11.51
CA SER A 100 4.23 13.93 -11.95
C SER A 100 3.44 15.03 -11.26
N ARG A 101 3.29 16.17 -11.93
CA ARG A 101 2.43 17.24 -11.45
C ARG A 101 0.97 16.81 -11.38
N GLU A 102 0.50 16.00 -12.33
CA GLU A 102 -0.88 15.51 -12.35
C GLU A 102 -1.20 14.68 -11.09
N CYS A 103 -0.30 13.78 -10.69
CA CYS A 103 -0.45 13.01 -9.45
C CYS A 103 -0.46 13.93 -8.23
N THR A 104 0.45 14.91 -8.17
CA THR A 104 0.53 15.88 -7.08
C THR A 104 -0.76 16.67 -6.93
N ASP A 105 -1.28 17.21 -8.03
CA ASP A 105 -2.52 18.00 -8.04
C ASP A 105 -3.73 17.13 -7.62
N ALA A 106 -3.78 15.86 -8.06
CA ALA A 106 -4.83 14.92 -7.67
C ALA A 106 -4.79 14.60 -6.17
N LEU A 107 -3.60 14.37 -5.60
CA LEU A 107 -3.45 14.12 -4.16
C LEU A 107 -3.86 15.32 -3.32
N ILE A 108 -3.45 16.53 -3.71
CA ILE A 108 -3.83 17.77 -3.02
C ILE A 108 -5.35 17.94 -3.07
N LYS A 109 -5.97 17.76 -4.25
CA LYS A 109 -7.41 17.91 -4.46
C LYS A 109 -8.22 16.89 -3.66
N SER A 110 -7.70 15.67 -3.50
CA SER A 110 -8.41 14.60 -2.77
C SER A 110 -8.50 14.86 -1.26
N GLY A 111 -7.54 15.61 -0.69
CA GLY A 111 -7.42 15.79 0.76
C GLY A 111 -6.99 14.53 1.51
N CYS A 112 -6.33 13.60 0.85
CA CYS A 112 -5.77 12.40 1.48
C CYS A 112 -4.51 12.72 2.30
N VAL A 113 -4.11 11.79 3.16
CA VAL A 113 -2.82 11.82 3.86
C VAL A 113 -1.82 10.97 3.09
N ALA A 114 -1.04 11.60 2.23
CA ALA A 114 -0.05 10.91 1.40
C ALA A 114 1.29 10.79 2.13
N ILE A 115 1.80 9.56 2.27
CA ILE A 115 3.09 9.25 2.88
C ILE A 115 3.95 8.55 1.84
N ALA A 116 5.10 9.15 1.53
CA ALA A 116 6.01 8.61 0.53
C ALA A 116 7.06 7.69 1.18
N TYR A 117 7.27 6.50 0.62
CA TYR A 117 8.34 5.60 1.07
C TYR A 117 9.71 6.26 1.02
N GLU A 118 9.95 7.07 -0.02
CA GLU A 118 11.23 7.75 -0.24
C GLU A 118 11.55 8.83 0.79
N THR A 119 10.56 9.29 1.57
CA THR A 119 10.74 10.34 2.58
C THR A 119 10.68 9.82 4.02
N VAL A 120 10.45 8.52 4.21
CA VAL A 120 10.46 7.92 5.55
C VAL A 120 11.91 7.72 6.00
N GLU A 121 12.27 8.34 7.11
CA GLU A 121 13.60 8.25 7.71
C GLU A 121 13.53 7.68 9.13
N VAL A 122 14.50 6.83 9.47
CA VAL A 122 14.72 6.35 10.83
C VAL A 122 16.11 6.82 11.29
N ASN A 123 16.16 7.58 12.38
CA ASN A 123 17.41 8.12 12.93
C ASN A 123 18.26 8.92 11.93
N ARG A 124 17.61 9.74 11.07
CA ARG A 124 18.24 10.53 10.00
C ARG A 124 18.95 9.69 8.94
N ARG A 125 18.63 8.42 8.82
CA ARG A 125 19.03 7.59 7.69
C ARG A 125 17.82 7.37 6.80
N SER A 126 17.90 7.90 5.58
CA SER A 126 16.93 7.60 4.54
C SER A 126 17.01 6.12 4.18
N GLU A 127 15.89 5.45 4.10
CA GLU A 127 15.81 4.07 3.65
C GLU A 127 16.02 3.91 2.12
N GLU A 128 16.38 5.00 1.42
CA GLU A 128 16.66 5.01 -0.03
C GLU A 128 17.74 4.01 -0.46
N HIS A 129 18.63 3.63 0.46
CA HIS A 129 19.76 2.73 0.18
C HIS A 129 19.45 1.24 0.37
N THR A 130 18.28 0.87 0.87
CA THR A 130 17.85 -0.52 0.96
C THR A 130 17.07 -0.91 -0.28
N SER A 131 17.70 -1.64 -1.19
CA SER A 131 17.18 -2.08 -2.49
C SER A 131 16.07 -3.14 -2.39
N GLU A 132 15.63 -3.54 -1.20
CA GLU A 132 14.61 -4.56 -1.00
C GLU A 132 13.31 -3.99 -0.45
N LEU A 133 12.24 -4.15 -1.23
CA LEU A 133 10.86 -3.85 -0.82
C LEU A 133 10.47 -4.54 0.49
N GLN A 134 11.05 -5.71 0.78
CA GLN A 134 10.78 -6.48 1.98
C GLN A 134 11.21 -5.77 3.27
N SER A 135 12.32 -5.03 3.25
CA SER A 135 12.77 -4.26 4.42
C SER A 135 11.86 -3.06 4.72
N ARG A 136 11.26 -2.48 3.68
CA ARG A 136 10.34 -1.34 3.80
C ARG A 136 8.95 -1.77 4.25
N GLN A 137 8.48 -2.93 3.84
CA GLN A 137 7.27 -3.56 4.38
C GLN A 137 7.41 -3.84 5.88
N TYR A 138 8.58 -4.26 6.31
CA TYR A 138 8.87 -4.45 7.74
C TYR A 138 8.79 -3.13 8.51
N LEU A 139 9.24 -2.02 7.91
CA LEU A 139 9.13 -0.69 8.50
C LEU A 139 7.67 -0.23 8.64
N VAL A 140 6.83 -0.47 7.62
CA VAL A 140 5.39 -0.17 7.69
C VAL A 140 4.72 -0.98 8.77
N CYS A 141 4.97 -2.29 8.82
CA CYS A 141 4.47 -3.14 9.89
C CYS A 141 4.95 -2.63 11.25
N ARG A 142 6.21 -2.24 11.39
CA ARG A 142 6.79 -1.71 12.63
C ARG A 142 6.15 -0.38 13.05
N LEU A 143 6.02 0.58 12.13
CA LEU A 143 5.36 1.88 12.41
C LEU A 143 3.89 1.73 12.82
N LEU A 144 3.18 0.75 12.24
CA LEU A 144 1.80 0.43 12.62
C LEU A 144 1.71 -0.36 13.93
N LEU A 145 2.74 -1.13 14.27
CA LEU A 145 2.84 -1.92 15.51
C LEU A 145 3.27 -1.09 16.73
N GLU A 146 4.08 -0.04 16.54
CA GLU A 146 4.61 0.80 17.62
C GLU A 146 3.62 1.88 18.11
N LYS A 147 2.45 2.03 17.47
CA LYS A 147 1.37 2.94 17.90
C LYS A 147 0.40 2.29 18.89
N LYS A 148 0.89 1.60 19.90
CA LYS A 148 0.10 1.23 21.07
C LYS A 148 0.48 2.09 22.26
#